data_3a3ab6ce64222222ffd327f0cb5e5724
#
_entry.id   3a3ab6ce64222222ffd327f0cb5e5724
#
_cell.length_a   1.000
_cell.length_b   1.000
_cell.length_c   1.000
_cell.angle_alpha   90.00
_cell.angle_beta   90.00
_cell.angle_gamma   90.00
#
_symmetry.space_group_name_H-M   'P 1'
#
loop_
_entity.id
_entity.type
_entity.pdbx_description
1 polymer ?
#
loop_
_entity_poly.entity_id
_entity_poly.type
_entity_poly.pdbx_seq_one_letter_code
_entity_poly.pdbx_strand_id
1 'polypeptide(L)'
;LRGTERKRELDQAIVTATLACVDDFGARGSNIAAYNPLSSEPGPADFAALLAAAARTLFLPISLPDGVLAWAQHGAKDAAGALGITEPNGPRFTSNVLRSCGLVVAPALAVDRQGMRLGKGAGYYDRALAGLDVPVAAVVYDWEVVDAVPHDAHDQAVDAVITPEGFFRI
;
A
#
# COMPACT_ATOMS: atom_id res chain seq x y z
N LEU A 1 -21.70 -9.50 12.69
CA LEU A 1 -22.38 -8.28 12.20
C LEU A 1 -21.71 -7.02 12.74
N ARG A 2 -21.56 -6.92 14.05
CA ARG A 2 -20.88 -5.81 14.68
C ARG A 2 -19.45 -5.66 14.20
N GLY A 3 -18.73 -6.77 14.07
CA GLY A 3 -17.36 -6.78 13.59
C GLY A 3 -17.26 -6.31 12.14
N THR A 4 -18.23 -6.66 11.31
CA THR A 4 -18.27 -6.28 9.90
C THR A 4 -18.58 -4.79 9.73
N GLU A 5 -19.53 -4.26 10.49
CA GLU A 5 -19.84 -2.82 10.47
C GLU A 5 -18.67 -1.99 10.97
N ARG A 6 -18.05 -2.42 12.07
CA ARG A 6 -16.89 -1.72 12.61
C ARG A 6 -15.72 -1.74 11.62
N LYS A 7 -15.47 -2.87 10.97
CA LYS A 7 -14.43 -2.93 9.94
C LYS A 7 -14.74 -1.97 8.80
N ARG A 8 -15.99 -1.90 8.37
CA ARG A 8 -16.39 -0.98 7.29
C ARG A 8 -16.14 0.47 7.68
N GLU A 9 -16.48 0.86 8.90
CA GLU A 9 -16.24 2.22 9.41
C GLU A 9 -14.74 2.53 9.48
N LEU A 10 -13.94 1.58 10.00
CA LEU A 10 -12.50 1.73 10.10
C LEU A 10 -11.87 1.84 8.70
N ASP A 11 -12.31 1.03 7.77
CA ASP A 11 -11.77 1.04 6.42
C ASP A 11 -12.14 2.31 5.66
N GLN A 12 -13.32 2.88 5.89
CA GLN A 12 -13.67 4.19 5.34
C GLN A 12 -12.80 5.29 5.93
N ALA A 13 -12.53 5.24 7.23
CA ALA A 13 -11.63 6.18 7.87
C ALA A 13 -10.20 6.06 7.32
N ILE A 14 -9.76 4.86 7.00
CA ILE A 14 -8.47 4.63 6.35
C ILE A 14 -8.40 5.30 4.98
N VAL A 15 -9.45 5.22 4.18
CA VAL A 15 -9.50 5.92 2.89
C VAL A 15 -9.30 7.42 3.07
N THR A 16 -10.04 8.01 4.00
CA THR A 16 -9.94 9.44 4.30
C THR A 16 -8.52 9.81 4.74
N ALA A 17 -7.93 9.03 5.64
CA ALA A 17 -6.58 9.26 6.13
C ALA A 17 -5.54 9.09 5.04
N THR A 18 -5.72 8.11 4.15
CA THR A 18 -4.80 7.87 3.04
C THR A 18 -4.83 9.03 2.06
N LEU A 19 -6.01 9.53 1.70
CA LEU A 19 -6.12 10.68 0.80
C LEU A 19 -5.53 11.94 1.42
N ALA A 20 -5.69 12.15 2.71
CA ALA A 20 -5.05 13.25 3.43
C ALA A 20 -3.53 13.13 3.38
N CYS A 21 -3.00 11.92 3.52
CA CYS A 21 -1.57 11.64 3.43
C CYS A 21 -1.06 11.91 2.01
N VAL A 22 -1.80 11.49 0.99
CA VAL A 22 -1.48 11.77 -0.41
C VAL A 22 -1.35 13.29 -0.63
N ASP A 23 -2.29 14.05 -0.12
CA ASP A 23 -2.26 15.51 -0.27
C ASP A 23 -1.10 16.14 0.50
N ASP A 24 -0.82 15.64 1.69
CA ASP A 24 0.27 16.18 2.52
C ASP A 24 1.64 15.97 1.87
N PHE A 25 1.83 14.86 1.18
CA PHE A 25 3.07 14.58 0.44
C PHE A 25 3.09 15.19 -0.96
N GLY A 26 2.04 15.91 -1.35
CA GLY A 26 1.95 16.51 -2.68
C GLY A 26 1.85 15.49 -3.81
N ALA A 27 1.31 14.31 -3.51
CA ALA A 27 1.30 13.19 -4.45
C ALA A 27 0.02 13.10 -5.30
N ARG A 28 -0.97 13.96 -5.04
CA ARG A 28 -2.20 13.97 -5.86
C ARG A 28 -1.85 14.34 -7.30
N GLY A 29 -2.33 13.54 -8.24
CA GLY A 29 -2.01 13.71 -9.65
C GLY A 29 -0.65 13.15 -10.06
N SER A 30 0.08 12.56 -9.13
CA SER A 30 1.31 11.81 -9.40
C SER A 30 1.01 10.32 -9.52
N ASN A 31 1.98 9.54 -9.99
CA ASN A 31 1.90 8.10 -9.88
C ASN A 31 1.92 7.71 -8.40
N ILE A 32 1.07 6.77 -8.02
CA ILE A 32 0.98 6.26 -6.66
C ILE A 32 1.01 4.74 -6.76
N ALA A 33 1.74 4.10 -5.85
CA ALA A 33 1.66 2.66 -5.68
C ALA A 33 0.85 2.35 -4.43
N ALA A 34 0.00 1.35 -4.50
CA ALA A 34 -0.83 0.92 -3.38
C ALA A 34 -1.00 -0.60 -3.44
N TYR A 35 -1.97 -1.11 -2.73
CA TYR A 35 -2.25 -2.55 -2.68
C TYR A 35 -3.76 -2.78 -2.71
N ASN A 36 -4.16 -3.99 -3.11
CA ASN A 36 -5.53 -4.45 -2.94
C ASN A 36 -5.65 -5.13 -1.57
N PRO A 37 -6.44 -4.58 -0.64
CA PRO A 37 -6.53 -5.19 0.67
C PRO A 37 -7.17 -6.57 0.62
N LEU A 38 -6.57 -7.52 1.34
CA LEU A 38 -7.24 -8.76 1.68
C LEU A 38 -8.33 -8.47 2.71
N SER A 39 -9.26 -9.41 2.89
CA SER A 39 -10.38 -9.21 3.82
C SER A 39 -9.94 -8.96 5.26
N SER A 40 -8.74 -9.40 5.62
CA SER A 40 -8.15 -9.19 6.94
C SER A 40 -7.29 -7.94 7.04
N GLU A 41 -7.01 -7.28 5.91
CA GLU A 41 -6.13 -6.12 5.86
C GLU A 41 -6.90 -4.82 5.97
N PRO A 42 -6.24 -3.74 6.43
CA PRO A 42 -6.85 -2.41 6.43
C PRO A 42 -7.18 -1.93 5.03
N GLY A 43 -8.37 -1.38 4.88
CA GLY A 43 -8.87 -0.80 3.65
C GLY A 43 -10.07 -1.55 3.08
N PRO A 44 -10.98 -0.83 2.43
CA PRO A 44 -12.15 -1.46 1.80
C PRO A 44 -11.77 -2.20 0.52
N ALA A 45 -12.67 -3.06 0.04
CA ALA A 45 -12.43 -3.82 -1.18
C ALA A 45 -12.16 -2.94 -2.41
N ASP A 46 -12.71 -1.74 -2.45
CA ASP A 46 -12.52 -0.77 -3.53
C ASP A 46 -11.42 0.26 -3.25
N PHE A 47 -10.53 -0.04 -2.32
CA PHE A 47 -9.43 0.86 -1.91
C PHE A 47 -8.61 1.34 -3.11
N ALA A 48 -8.21 0.42 -3.98
CA ALA A 48 -7.43 0.77 -5.17
C ALA A 48 -8.18 1.74 -6.09
N ALA A 49 -9.46 1.48 -6.34
CA ALA A 49 -10.26 2.35 -7.20
C ALA A 49 -10.39 3.76 -6.60
N LEU A 50 -10.55 3.86 -5.29
CA LEU A 50 -10.66 5.15 -4.60
C LEU A 50 -9.35 5.92 -4.66
N LEU A 51 -8.22 5.25 -4.51
CA LEU A 51 -6.91 5.90 -4.62
C LEU A 51 -6.56 6.25 -6.07
N ALA A 52 -6.99 5.42 -7.02
CA ALA A 52 -6.75 5.68 -8.43
C ALA A 52 -7.35 7.02 -8.89
N ALA A 53 -8.47 7.42 -8.29
CA ALA A 53 -9.10 8.71 -8.59
C ALA A 53 -8.22 9.90 -8.22
N ALA A 54 -7.29 9.74 -7.29
CA ALA A 54 -6.37 10.78 -6.85
C ALA A 54 -5.00 10.70 -7.54
N ALA A 55 -4.72 9.63 -8.26
CA ALA A 55 -3.44 9.38 -8.89
C ALA A 55 -3.47 9.66 -10.38
N ARG A 56 -2.32 9.98 -10.95
CA ARG A 56 -2.16 9.95 -12.40
C ARG A 56 -2.24 8.52 -12.90
N THR A 57 -1.47 7.62 -12.29
CA THR A 57 -1.52 6.19 -12.51
C THR A 57 -1.35 5.51 -11.17
N LEU A 58 -2.21 4.56 -10.86
CA LEU A 58 -2.07 3.74 -9.66
C LEU A 58 -1.46 2.41 -10.04
N PHE A 59 -0.39 2.03 -9.35
CA PHE A 59 0.26 0.74 -9.53
C PHE A 59 -0.11 -0.19 -8.38
N LEU A 60 -0.39 -1.44 -8.72
CA LEU A 60 -0.73 -2.49 -7.76
C LEU A 60 0.26 -3.63 -7.84
N PRO A 61 0.59 -4.27 -6.72
CA PRO A 61 1.62 -5.31 -6.70
C PRO A 61 1.09 -6.64 -7.20
N ILE A 62 1.98 -7.38 -7.85
CA ILE A 62 1.78 -8.78 -8.23
C ILE A 62 2.89 -9.58 -7.59
N SER A 63 2.54 -10.56 -6.76
CA SER A 63 3.51 -11.43 -6.11
C SER A 63 4.00 -12.49 -7.08
N LEU A 64 5.29 -12.51 -7.35
CA LEU A 64 5.91 -13.53 -8.18
C LEU A 64 6.46 -14.66 -7.30
N PRO A 65 6.63 -15.89 -7.86
CA PRO A 65 7.03 -17.04 -7.04
C PRO A 65 8.37 -16.92 -6.33
N ASP A 66 9.28 -16.10 -6.84
CA ASP A 66 10.63 -15.94 -6.29
C ASP A 66 10.75 -14.87 -5.19
N GLY A 67 9.63 -14.38 -4.68
CA GLY A 67 9.63 -13.36 -3.64
C GLY A 67 9.80 -11.94 -4.15
N VAL A 68 9.64 -11.73 -5.44
CA VAL A 68 9.77 -10.42 -6.08
C VAL A 68 8.38 -9.88 -6.42
N LEU A 69 8.17 -8.58 -6.21
CA LEU A 69 6.96 -7.91 -6.66
C LEU A 69 7.14 -7.38 -8.08
N ALA A 70 6.19 -7.69 -8.93
CA ALA A 70 5.95 -6.94 -10.16
C ALA A 70 4.77 -5.98 -9.92
N TRP A 71 4.56 -5.06 -10.83
CA TRP A 71 3.55 -4.01 -10.69
C TRP A 71 2.74 -3.89 -11.97
N ALA A 72 1.44 -3.65 -11.83
CA ALA A 72 0.54 -3.40 -12.95
C ALA A 72 -0.29 -2.16 -12.68
N GLN A 73 -0.71 -1.50 -13.75
CA GLN A 73 -1.57 -0.33 -13.63
C GLN A 73 -2.98 -0.76 -13.27
N HIS A 74 -3.58 -0.08 -12.30
CA HIS A 74 -5.00 -0.25 -11.99
C HIS A 74 -5.83 0.20 -13.19
N GLY A 75 -6.86 -0.58 -13.51
CA GLY A 75 -7.75 -0.24 -14.62
C GLY A 75 -7.17 -0.52 -16.00
N ALA A 76 -5.98 -1.09 -16.09
CA ALA A 76 -5.47 -1.57 -17.37
C ALA A 76 -6.43 -2.63 -17.89
N LYS A 77 -6.89 -2.43 -19.13
CA LYS A 77 -7.84 -3.36 -19.72
C LYS A 77 -7.21 -4.73 -19.83
N ASP A 78 -7.92 -5.68 -19.31
CA ASP A 78 -7.62 -7.06 -19.46
C ASP A 78 -7.67 -7.40 -20.95
N ALA A 79 -6.53 -7.72 -21.56
CA ALA A 79 -6.48 -8.03 -22.97
C ALA A 79 -7.29 -9.27 -23.31
N ALA A 80 -7.60 -10.10 -22.35
CA ALA A 80 -8.27 -11.32 -22.68
C ALA A 80 -9.70 -11.34 -22.23
N GLY A 81 -10.13 -10.60 -21.28
CA GLY A 81 -11.51 -10.68 -20.80
C GLY A 81 -12.12 -12.09 -20.97
N ALA A 82 -11.41 -12.91 -21.72
CA ALA A 82 -11.89 -14.15 -22.27
C ALA A 82 -12.01 -15.26 -21.24
N LEU A 83 -11.36 -15.17 -20.12
CA LEU A 83 -11.34 -16.26 -19.16
C LEU A 83 -11.90 -15.88 -17.79
N GLY A 84 -12.51 -14.71 -17.69
CA GLY A 84 -13.02 -14.23 -16.41
C GLY A 84 -11.95 -14.06 -15.35
N ILE A 85 -10.70 -14.02 -15.76
CA ILE A 85 -9.57 -13.80 -14.86
C ILE A 85 -9.46 -12.31 -14.60
N THR A 86 -9.51 -11.95 -13.33
CA THR A 86 -9.48 -10.56 -12.90
C THR A 86 -8.06 -10.00 -12.77
N GLU A 87 -7.05 -10.72 -13.21
CA GLU A 87 -5.70 -10.21 -13.20
C GLU A 87 -5.52 -9.09 -14.23
N PRO A 88 -4.88 -7.96 -13.86
CA PRO A 88 -4.60 -6.92 -14.81
C PRO A 88 -3.70 -7.45 -15.92
N ASN A 89 -4.14 -7.34 -17.17
CA ASN A 89 -3.37 -7.80 -18.33
C ASN A 89 -2.54 -6.69 -18.98
N GLY A 90 -2.43 -5.57 -18.32
CA GLY A 90 -1.55 -4.52 -18.78
C GLY A 90 -0.08 -4.90 -18.65
N PRO A 91 0.81 -4.06 -19.15
CA PRO A 91 2.24 -4.27 -18.99
C PRO A 91 2.59 -4.45 -17.52
N ARG A 92 3.53 -5.34 -17.24
CA ARG A 92 4.09 -5.54 -15.91
C ARG A 92 5.40 -4.79 -15.80
N PHE A 93 5.58 -4.13 -14.68
CA PHE A 93 6.76 -3.34 -14.37
C PHE A 93 7.52 -3.98 -13.23
N THR A 94 8.83 -3.83 -13.22
CA THR A 94 9.64 -4.17 -12.05
C THR A 94 9.43 -3.10 -10.98
N SER A 95 9.95 -3.34 -9.78
CA SER A 95 9.85 -2.35 -8.69
C SER A 95 10.59 -1.05 -8.98
N ASN A 96 11.35 -0.96 -10.06
CA ASN A 96 11.91 0.31 -10.52
C ASN A 96 10.81 1.34 -10.84
N VAL A 97 9.60 0.89 -11.18
CA VAL A 97 8.47 1.79 -11.43
C VAL A 97 8.10 2.63 -10.20
N LEU A 98 8.42 2.14 -9.01
CA LEU A 98 8.16 2.87 -7.76
C LEU A 98 8.91 4.19 -7.71
N ARG A 99 10.03 4.32 -8.41
CA ARG A 99 10.80 5.56 -8.47
C ARG A 99 10.05 6.68 -9.19
N SER A 100 9.04 6.34 -9.98
CA SER A 100 8.19 7.32 -10.66
C SER A 100 7.05 7.82 -9.78
N CYS A 101 6.85 7.23 -8.61
CA CYS A 101 5.72 7.54 -7.75
C CYS A 101 6.00 8.73 -6.84
N GLY A 102 4.95 9.47 -6.50
CA GLY A 102 5.02 10.50 -5.48
C GLY A 102 4.82 9.95 -4.07
N LEU A 103 4.21 8.78 -3.96
CA LEU A 103 3.96 8.10 -2.69
C LEU A 103 3.77 6.61 -2.95
N VAL A 104 4.31 5.79 -2.06
CA VAL A 104 4.03 4.35 -2.01
C VAL A 104 3.23 4.06 -0.75
N VAL A 105 2.04 3.51 -0.92
CA VAL A 105 1.15 3.11 0.17
C VAL A 105 1.29 1.60 0.34
N ALA A 106 1.90 1.17 1.43
CA ALA A 106 2.28 -0.22 1.63
C ALA A 106 1.49 -0.86 2.78
N PRO A 107 1.16 -2.16 2.67
CA PRO A 107 0.57 -2.88 3.78
C PRO A 107 1.62 -3.23 4.83
N ALA A 108 1.18 -3.47 6.06
CA ALA A 108 2.02 -3.96 7.13
C ALA A 108 1.18 -4.75 8.13
N LEU A 109 1.80 -5.70 8.83
CA LEU A 109 1.16 -6.39 9.95
C LEU A 109 1.20 -5.53 11.20
N ALA A 110 2.27 -4.76 11.36
CA ALA A 110 2.46 -3.83 12.46
C ALA A 110 3.50 -2.79 12.06
N VAL A 111 3.49 -1.67 12.74
CA VAL A 111 4.50 -0.63 12.55
C VAL A 111 4.78 0.00 13.92
N ASP A 112 6.02 0.39 14.17
CA ASP A 112 6.35 1.13 15.36
C ASP A 112 6.43 2.64 15.07
N ARG A 113 6.59 3.44 16.10
CA ARG A 113 6.59 4.89 15.96
C ARG A 113 7.85 5.45 15.31
N GLN A 114 8.86 4.60 15.14
CA GLN A 114 10.08 4.95 14.41
C GLN A 114 9.97 4.58 12.94
N GLY A 115 8.84 4.00 12.53
CA GLY A 115 8.55 3.67 11.14
C GLY A 115 9.02 2.29 10.72
N MET A 116 9.46 1.45 11.66
CA MET A 116 9.82 0.08 11.31
C MET A 116 8.56 -0.75 11.06
N ARG A 117 8.54 -1.44 9.94
CA ARG A 117 7.36 -2.15 9.42
C ARG A 117 7.56 -3.65 9.52
N LEU A 118 6.58 -4.33 10.10
CA LEU A 118 6.54 -5.79 10.12
C LEU A 118 5.80 -6.29 8.89
N GLY A 119 6.47 -7.03 8.04
CA GLY A 119 5.87 -7.68 6.88
C GLY A 119 5.41 -9.09 7.18
N LYS A 120 4.86 -9.74 6.16
CA LYS A 120 4.30 -11.10 6.28
C LYS A 120 5.34 -12.21 6.22
N GLY A 121 6.63 -11.88 6.26
CA GLY A 121 7.72 -12.86 6.35
C GLY A 121 8.35 -13.26 5.02
N ALA A 122 7.69 -13.04 3.88
CA ALA A 122 8.25 -13.40 2.58
C ALA A 122 9.23 -12.36 2.01
N GLY A 123 9.32 -11.17 2.61
CA GLY A 123 10.27 -10.14 2.22
C GLY A 123 9.95 -9.42 0.93
N TYR A 124 8.74 -9.54 0.41
CA TYR A 124 8.35 -8.89 -0.85
C TYR A 124 8.55 -7.37 -0.82
N TYR A 125 8.01 -6.72 0.21
CA TYR A 125 8.12 -5.26 0.32
C TYR A 125 9.50 -4.81 0.76
N ASP A 126 10.19 -5.59 1.59
CA ASP A 126 11.56 -5.25 1.99
C ASP A 126 12.47 -5.16 0.77
N ARG A 127 12.30 -6.09 -0.20
CA ARG A 127 13.05 -6.04 -1.45
C ARG A 127 12.61 -4.90 -2.35
N ALA A 128 11.30 -4.72 -2.50
CA ALA A 128 10.75 -3.69 -3.40
C ALA A 128 11.10 -2.28 -2.93
N LEU A 129 11.15 -2.06 -1.62
CA LEU A 129 11.39 -0.74 -1.04
C LEU A 129 12.86 -0.46 -0.76
N ALA A 130 13.74 -1.45 -0.94
CA ALA A 130 15.17 -1.29 -0.65
C ALA A 130 15.78 -0.18 -1.50
N GLY A 131 16.41 0.80 -0.85
CA GLY A 131 17.07 1.90 -1.52
C GLY A 131 16.14 2.91 -2.20
N LEU A 132 14.85 2.84 -1.92
CA LEU A 132 13.87 3.72 -2.54
C LEU A 132 13.88 5.10 -1.86
N ASP A 133 13.98 6.16 -2.66
CA ASP A 133 13.96 7.54 -2.17
C ASP A 133 12.56 8.16 -2.14
N VAL A 134 11.58 7.46 -2.68
CA VAL A 134 10.19 7.93 -2.69
C VAL A 134 9.57 7.74 -1.31
N PRO A 135 8.72 8.67 -0.83
CA PRO A 135 8.04 8.50 0.45
C PRO A 135 7.20 7.23 0.48
N VAL A 136 7.25 6.53 1.61
CA VAL A 136 6.49 5.30 1.86
C VAL A 136 5.60 5.52 3.09
N ALA A 137 4.31 5.22 2.96
CA ALA A 137 3.37 5.24 4.07
C ALA A 137 2.85 3.84 4.30
N ALA A 138 2.92 3.37 5.54
CA ALA A 138 2.37 2.07 5.93
C ALA A 138 0.96 2.22 6.45
N VAL A 139 0.06 1.33 6.06
CA VAL A 139 -1.34 1.33 6.48
C VAL A 139 -1.57 0.23 7.48
N VAL A 140 -2.05 0.60 8.66
CA VAL A 140 -2.35 -0.33 9.76
C VAL A 140 -3.60 0.12 10.50
N TYR A 141 -4.21 -0.79 11.25
CA TYR A 141 -5.19 -0.41 12.25
C TYR A 141 -4.49 0.16 13.49
N ASP A 142 -5.23 0.92 14.32
CA ASP A 142 -4.64 1.61 15.48
C ASP A 142 -3.91 0.66 16.42
N TRP A 143 -4.46 -0.53 16.65
CA TRP A 143 -3.85 -1.52 17.53
C TRP A 143 -2.63 -2.21 16.93
N GLU A 144 -2.35 -1.97 15.66
CA GLU A 144 -1.17 -2.49 14.98
C GLU A 144 0.00 -1.51 15.01
N VAL A 145 -0.20 -0.32 15.59
CA VAL A 145 0.90 0.56 15.96
C VAL A 145 1.44 0.07 17.30
N VAL A 146 2.67 -0.42 17.32
CA VAL A 146 3.25 -1.10 18.47
C VAL A 146 4.49 -0.35 18.96
N ASP A 147 5.01 -0.74 20.13
CA ASP A 147 6.16 -0.06 20.73
C ASP A 147 7.44 -0.29 19.95
N ALA A 148 7.65 -1.51 19.47
CA ALA A 148 8.84 -1.85 18.71
C ALA A 148 8.56 -3.01 17.75
N VAL A 149 9.08 -2.89 16.54
CA VAL A 149 9.07 -3.96 15.54
C VAL A 149 10.50 -4.50 15.44
N PRO A 150 10.70 -5.81 15.53
CA PRO A 150 12.03 -6.39 15.32
C PRO A 150 12.56 -6.01 13.93
N HIS A 151 13.77 -5.51 13.89
CA HIS A 151 14.40 -5.12 12.64
C HIS A 151 15.92 -5.22 12.76
N ASP A 152 16.60 -5.22 11.63
CA ASP A 152 18.05 -5.15 11.59
C ASP A 152 18.51 -3.83 10.96
N ALA A 153 19.83 -3.66 10.84
CA ALA A 153 20.41 -2.41 10.35
C ALA A 153 20.08 -2.11 8.88
N HIS A 154 19.64 -3.10 8.12
CA HIS A 154 19.31 -2.96 6.70
C HIS A 154 17.85 -2.60 6.46
N ASP A 155 16.99 -2.75 7.45
CA ASP A 155 15.58 -2.44 7.33
C ASP A 155 15.39 -0.92 7.29
N GLN A 156 14.54 -0.47 6.37
CA GLN A 156 14.26 0.95 6.20
C GLN A 156 12.95 1.32 6.87
N ALA A 157 12.97 2.46 7.57
CA ALA A 157 11.76 3.02 8.14
C ALA A 157 10.85 3.56 7.03
N VAL A 158 9.54 3.47 7.25
CA VAL A 158 8.58 4.22 6.43
C VAL A 158 8.59 5.69 6.83
N ASP A 159 8.02 6.53 5.97
CA ASP A 159 8.02 7.99 6.19
C ASP A 159 6.75 8.46 6.88
N ALA A 160 5.69 7.68 6.83
CA ALA A 160 4.42 7.99 7.48
C ALA A 160 3.66 6.71 7.81
N VAL A 161 2.73 6.86 8.75
CA VAL A 161 1.82 5.77 9.17
C VAL A 161 0.39 6.25 9.01
N ILE A 162 -0.43 5.46 8.36
CA ILE A 162 -1.85 5.72 8.11
C ILE A 162 -2.66 4.77 8.97
N THR A 163 -3.58 5.33 9.75
CA THR A 163 -4.51 4.56 10.58
C THR A 163 -5.93 5.11 10.40
N PRO A 164 -6.96 4.45 10.94
CA PRO A 164 -8.31 5.03 10.94
C PRO A 164 -8.41 6.37 11.65
N GLU A 165 -7.49 6.70 12.55
CA GLU A 165 -7.49 7.98 13.25
C GLU A 165 -6.84 9.12 12.45
N GLY A 166 -6.20 8.81 11.34
CA GLY A 166 -5.50 9.77 10.52
C GLY A 166 -4.11 9.26 10.13
N PHE A 167 -3.23 10.15 9.72
CA PHE A 167 -1.85 9.77 9.45
C PHE A 167 -0.89 10.62 10.28
N PHE A 168 0.31 10.10 10.47
CA PHE A 168 1.38 10.89 11.08
C PHE A 168 2.70 10.61 10.35
N ARG A 169 3.53 11.63 10.24
CA ARG A 169 4.88 11.48 9.69
C ARG A 169 5.82 10.96 10.77
N ILE A 170 6.78 10.18 10.34
CA ILE A 170 7.84 9.68 11.23
C ILE A 170 8.86 10.79 11.49
#